data_dcc384264ad00661530e14805f0dd566
#
_entry.id   dcc384264ad00661530e14805f0dd566
#
_cell.length_a   1.000
_cell.length_b   1.000
_cell.length_c   1.000
_cell.angle_alpha   90.00
_cell.angle_beta   90.00
_cell.angle_gamma   90.00
#
_symmetry.space_group_name_H-M   'P 1'
#
loop_
_entity.id
_entity.type
_entity.pdbx_description
1 polymer ?
#
loop_
_entity_poly.entity_id
_entity_poly.type
_entity_poly.pdbx_seq_one_letter_code
_entity_poly.pdbx_strand_id
1 'polypeptide(L)'
;MEFTYRGLKAEYKKYIVTDEEVDRQIQRLLQQNPRITVVTDRPTQLGDEVVLDYAGFCDGEQFAGGTAQNQTLVLGSGMFIPGFEAQLVDKVCENPVTVKVTFPKEYHSKELAGKDAEFQCVIHQIRVKEPYELDDTFAQEVGGCYTLEEMKEQMKKSLQSYTDERGEMDLQDRLLRQAAATLEYSVDKDELEKAVTEQLQNLEAQLAQQGLNLQMYCAFMKTTEEDLRKDAYPAAEAALRNHAAVEKIVELEKLEATQEEIGQALAVIARQNKLTIEDLKDYYDEEFERAVLRSVLTGKVMRLIRDAADVAEV
;
A
#
# COMPACT_ATOMS: atom_id res chain seq x y z
N MET A 1 19.10 38.54 8.43
CA MET A 1 18.79 38.49 6.97
C MET A 1 17.29 38.74 6.83
N GLU A 2 16.83 39.46 5.79
CA GLU A 2 15.39 39.64 5.57
C GLU A 2 14.73 38.33 5.15
N PHE A 3 13.59 38.01 5.72
CA PHE A 3 12.86 36.79 5.36
C PHE A 3 12.40 36.83 3.91
N THR A 4 12.89 35.90 3.12
CA THR A 4 12.70 35.88 1.67
C THR A 4 11.99 34.59 1.23
N TYR A 5 10.78 34.73 0.66
CA TYR A 5 9.98 33.60 0.16
C TYR A 5 9.46 33.83 -1.28
N ARG A 6 9.83 34.97 -1.91
CA ARG A 6 9.52 35.29 -3.31
C ARG A 6 10.84 35.43 -4.10
N GLY A 7 10.79 35.11 -5.39
CA GLY A 7 11.95 35.20 -6.26
C GLY A 7 13.07 34.20 -5.92
N LEU A 8 12.71 33.09 -5.24
CA LEU A 8 13.63 32.00 -4.98
C LEU A 8 14.01 31.32 -6.29
N LYS A 9 15.26 30.85 -6.38
CA LYS A 9 15.77 30.18 -7.57
C LYS A 9 15.85 28.68 -7.34
N ALA A 10 15.35 27.92 -8.30
CA ALA A 10 15.45 26.45 -8.28
C ALA A 10 15.61 25.90 -9.70
N GLU A 11 16.23 24.74 -9.78
CA GLU A 11 16.24 23.94 -11.01
C GLU A 11 15.20 22.85 -10.89
N TYR A 12 14.42 22.64 -11.94
CA TYR A 12 13.46 21.57 -12.08
C TYR A 12 13.87 20.66 -13.22
N LYS A 13 14.26 19.44 -12.88
CA LYS A 13 14.56 18.41 -13.86
C LYS A 13 13.29 17.63 -14.16
N LYS A 14 12.68 17.91 -15.31
CA LYS A 14 11.51 17.17 -15.77
C LYS A 14 11.92 15.75 -16.17
N TYR A 15 11.34 14.78 -15.49
CA TYR A 15 11.55 13.38 -15.85
C TYR A 15 10.58 12.98 -16.96
N ILE A 16 11.12 12.42 -18.04
CA ILE A 16 10.32 11.92 -19.17
C ILE A 16 10.27 10.39 -19.07
N VAL A 17 9.07 9.85 -18.90
CA VAL A 17 8.83 8.40 -18.85
C VAL A 17 9.15 7.78 -20.20
N THR A 18 10.04 6.80 -20.19
CA THR A 18 10.46 6.07 -21.39
C THR A 18 9.53 4.91 -21.74
N ASP A 19 9.53 4.48 -22.98
CA ASP A 19 8.74 3.32 -23.42
C ASP A 19 9.21 2.03 -22.72
N GLU A 20 10.50 1.92 -22.42
CA GLU A 20 11.06 0.80 -21.66
C GLU A 20 10.52 0.71 -20.23
N GLU A 21 10.21 1.84 -19.59
CA GLU A 21 9.60 1.86 -18.26
C GLU A 21 8.14 1.42 -18.32
N VAL A 22 7.43 1.84 -19.36
CA VAL A 22 6.06 1.38 -19.63
C VAL A 22 6.06 -0.13 -19.86
N ASP A 23 6.96 -0.64 -20.71
CA ASP A 23 7.05 -2.07 -21.00
C ASP A 23 7.38 -2.87 -19.72
N ARG A 24 8.27 -2.37 -18.87
CA ARG A 24 8.57 -3.02 -17.57
C ARG A 24 7.34 -3.10 -16.66
N GLN A 25 6.52 -2.06 -16.62
CA GLN A 25 5.29 -2.07 -15.81
C GLN A 25 4.24 -3.04 -16.38
N ILE A 26 4.09 -3.08 -17.69
CA ILE A 26 3.19 -4.03 -18.36
C ILE A 26 3.65 -5.47 -18.11
N GLN A 27 4.95 -5.74 -18.18
CA GLN A 27 5.50 -7.06 -17.86
C GLN A 27 5.22 -7.47 -16.40
N ARG A 28 5.28 -6.54 -15.46
CA ARG A 28 4.89 -6.81 -14.06
C ARG A 28 3.42 -7.15 -13.94
N LEU A 29 2.55 -6.39 -14.62
CA LEU A 29 1.11 -6.68 -14.63
C LEU A 29 0.83 -8.05 -15.25
N LEU A 30 1.52 -8.40 -16.33
CA LEU A 30 1.41 -9.70 -16.98
C LEU A 30 1.74 -10.85 -16.00
N GLN A 31 2.83 -10.71 -15.25
CA GLN A 31 3.26 -11.72 -14.27
C GLN A 31 2.32 -11.81 -13.05
N GLN A 32 1.72 -10.69 -12.64
CA GLN A 32 0.84 -10.64 -11.46
C GLN A 32 -0.58 -11.10 -11.75
N ASN A 33 -1.00 -11.11 -13.01
CA ASN A 33 -2.35 -11.44 -13.44
C ASN A 33 -2.36 -12.62 -14.42
N PRO A 34 -2.09 -13.84 -13.96
CA PRO A 34 -2.21 -15.00 -14.83
C PRO A 34 -3.67 -15.19 -15.26
N ARG A 35 -3.89 -15.67 -16.46
CA ARG A 35 -5.20 -16.08 -16.94
C ARG A 35 -5.65 -17.32 -16.19
N ILE A 36 -6.87 -17.26 -15.64
CA ILE A 36 -7.44 -18.40 -14.95
C ILE A 36 -8.41 -19.10 -15.91
N THR A 37 -8.02 -20.29 -16.39
CA THR A 37 -8.88 -21.14 -17.19
C THR A 37 -9.51 -22.22 -16.32
N VAL A 38 -10.84 -22.32 -16.37
CA VAL A 38 -11.58 -23.38 -15.67
C VAL A 38 -11.64 -24.62 -16.54
N VAL A 39 -11.18 -25.73 -16.00
CA VAL A 39 -11.14 -27.05 -16.66
C VAL A 39 -11.91 -28.03 -15.81
N THR A 40 -12.80 -28.80 -16.42
CA THR A 40 -13.60 -29.83 -15.74
C THR A 40 -13.57 -31.19 -16.46
N ASP A 41 -12.94 -31.26 -17.63
CA ASP A 41 -12.96 -32.39 -18.57
C ASP A 41 -11.74 -33.32 -18.45
N ARG A 42 -10.83 -33.02 -17.52
CA ARG A 42 -9.67 -33.85 -17.21
C ARG A 42 -9.54 -34.13 -15.71
N PRO A 43 -8.80 -35.17 -15.31
CA PRO A 43 -8.42 -35.37 -13.92
C PRO A 43 -7.49 -34.25 -13.41
N THR A 44 -7.52 -34.03 -12.11
CA THR A 44 -6.63 -33.12 -11.39
C THR A 44 -5.18 -33.56 -11.47
N GLN A 45 -4.26 -32.61 -11.51
CA GLN A 45 -2.81 -32.83 -11.55
C GLN A 45 -2.11 -32.06 -10.43
N LEU A 46 -0.88 -32.45 -10.11
CA LEU A 46 -0.06 -31.71 -9.17
C LEU A 46 0.21 -30.30 -9.73
N GLY A 47 0.02 -29.29 -8.88
CA GLY A 47 0.12 -27.88 -9.27
C GLY A 47 -1.19 -27.23 -9.69
N ASP A 48 -2.26 -28.00 -9.94
CA ASP A 48 -3.57 -27.43 -10.20
C ASP A 48 -4.14 -26.72 -8.97
N GLU A 49 -4.76 -25.57 -9.19
CA GLU A 49 -5.61 -24.93 -8.20
C GLU A 49 -7.02 -25.51 -8.33
N VAL A 50 -7.51 -26.16 -7.29
CA VAL A 50 -8.85 -26.78 -7.27
C VAL A 50 -9.78 -26.01 -6.36
N VAL A 51 -11.06 -25.95 -6.74
CA VAL A 51 -12.13 -25.48 -5.86
C VAL A 51 -12.91 -26.71 -5.40
N LEU A 52 -12.93 -26.92 -4.08
CA LEU A 52 -13.51 -28.11 -3.51
C LEU A 52 -14.33 -27.82 -2.25
N ASP A 53 -15.30 -28.69 -2.01
CA ASP A 53 -15.95 -28.83 -0.71
C ASP A 53 -15.31 -29.99 0.03
N TYR A 54 -15.19 -29.87 1.34
CA TYR A 54 -14.77 -30.98 2.18
C TYR A 54 -15.48 -30.98 3.52
N ALA A 55 -15.71 -32.18 4.06
CA ALA A 55 -16.24 -32.43 5.37
C ALA A 55 -15.37 -33.49 6.07
N GLY A 56 -14.76 -33.13 7.19
CA GLY A 56 -13.82 -33.96 7.97
C GLY A 56 -14.49 -34.65 9.15
N PHE A 57 -14.17 -35.91 9.32
CA PHE A 57 -14.67 -36.78 10.40
C PHE A 57 -13.48 -37.40 11.12
N CYS A 58 -13.55 -37.43 12.45
CA CYS A 58 -12.62 -38.13 13.33
C CYS A 58 -13.42 -39.08 14.21
N ASP A 59 -13.06 -40.36 14.25
CA ASP A 59 -13.80 -41.39 14.96
C ASP A 59 -15.30 -41.50 14.58
N GLY A 60 -15.63 -41.09 13.32
CA GLY A 60 -17.02 -41.10 12.80
C GLY A 60 -17.83 -39.85 13.11
N GLU A 61 -17.29 -38.91 13.90
CA GLU A 61 -17.93 -37.64 14.23
C GLU A 61 -17.29 -36.49 13.49
N GLN A 62 -18.12 -35.56 13.00
CA GLN A 62 -17.66 -34.34 12.33
C GLN A 62 -17.03 -33.39 13.36
N PHE A 63 -15.83 -32.87 13.08
CA PHE A 63 -15.13 -31.97 14.00
C PHE A 63 -15.18 -30.52 13.56
N ALA A 64 -15.11 -29.62 14.52
CA ALA A 64 -15.13 -28.17 14.28
C ALA A 64 -13.88 -27.73 13.46
N GLY A 65 -14.11 -26.93 12.43
CA GLY A 65 -13.05 -26.47 11.52
C GLY A 65 -12.65 -27.48 10.44
N GLY A 66 -13.26 -28.69 10.42
CA GLY A 66 -13.00 -29.71 9.40
C GLY A 66 -13.87 -29.60 8.15
N THR A 67 -14.71 -28.58 8.03
CA THR A 67 -15.64 -28.43 6.91
C THR A 67 -15.51 -27.07 6.25
N ALA A 68 -15.45 -27.05 4.92
CA ALA A 68 -15.53 -25.83 4.14
C ALA A 68 -16.23 -26.10 2.80
N GLN A 69 -16.79 -25.04 2.24
CA GLN A 69 -17.39 -25.03 0.90
C GLN A 69 -16.64 -24.03 0.01
N ASN A 70 -16.52 -24.37 -1.27
CA ASN A 70 -15.82 -23.57 -2.27
C ASN A 70 -14.39 -23.16 -1.86
N GLN A 71 -13.72 -24.03 -1.12
CA GLN A 71 -12.34 -23.79 -0.70
C GLN A 71 -11.39 -23.93 -1.88
N THR A 72 -10.53 -22.95 -2.06
CA THR A 72 -9.47 -22.99 -3.07
C THR A 72 -8.21 -23.62 -2.47
N LEU A 73 -7.63 -24.59 -3.18
CA LEU A 73 -6.43 -25.31 -2.79
C LEU A 73 -5.53 -25.58 -4.01
N VAL A 74 -4.24 -25.30 -3.89
CA VAL A 74 -3.25 -25.70 -4.89
C VAL A 74 -2.67 -27.05 -4.50
N LEU A 75 -2.85 -28.05 -5.37
CA LEU A 75 -2.37 -29.42 -5.10
C LEU A 75 -0.85 -29.48 -5.11
N GLY A 76 -0.26 -29.87 -4.00
CA GLY A 76 1.19 -29.91 -3.76
C GLY A 76 1.76 -28.68 -3.08
N SER A 77 0.90 -27.75 -2.65
CA SER A 77 1.31 -26.55 -1.89
C SER A 77 1.79 -26.86 -0.46
N GLY A 78 1.35 -27.98 0.11
CA GLY A 78 1.61 -28.34 1.50
C GLY A 78 0.84 -27.49 2.51
N MET A 79 -0.19 -26.78 2.09
CA MET A 79 -1.04 -25.95 2.95
C MET A 79 -1.99 -26.79 3.81
N PHE A 80 -2.32 -27.98 3.37
CA PHE A 80 -3.17 -28.92 4.09
C PHE A 80 -2.37 -30.00 4.82
N ILE A 81 -3.06 -30.82 5.62
CA ILE A 81 -2.46 -31.92 6.36
C ILE A 81 -1.68 -32.84 5.42
N PRO A 82 -0.48 -33.30 5.80
CA PRO A 82 0.32 -34.19 4.97
C PRO A 82 -0.45 -35.40 4.44
N GLY A 83 -0.40 -35.60 3.11
CA GLY A 83 -1.12 -36.70 2.45
C GLY A 83 -2.54 -36.35 1.98
N PHE A 84 -3.08 -35.18 2.34
CA PHE A 84 -4.41 -34.76 1.90
C PHE A 84 -4.39 -34.40 0.40
N GLU A 85 -3.52 -33.50 0.01
CA GLU A 85 -3.43 -32.99 -1.37
C GLU A 85 -3.04 -34.09 -2.38
N ALA A 86 -2.15 -35.00 -1.96
CA ALA A 86 -1.71 -36.10 -2.82
C ALA A 86 -2.84 -37.08 -3.20
N GLN A 87 -3.84 -37.26 -2.34
CA GLN A 87 -4.99 -38.14 -2.62
C GLN A 87 -6.05 -37.48 -3.50
N LEU A 88 -5.96 -36.17 -3.71
CA LEU A 88 -6.83 -35.40 -4.61
C LEU A 88 -6.25 -35.32 -6.04
N VAL A 89 -5.04 -35.82 -6.28
CA VAL A 89 -4.44 -35.93 -7.62
C VAL A 89 -5.10 -37.11 -8.37
N ASP A 90 -5.23 -36.98 -9.69
CA ASP A 90 -5.90 -37.94 -10.59
C ASP A 90 -7.39 -38.16 -10.25
N LYS A 91 -8.07 -37.13 -9.73
CA LYS A 91 -9.51 -37.17 -9.46
C LYS A 91 -10.29 -36.34 -10.47
N VAL A 92 -11.48 -36.82 -10.79
CA VAL A 92 -12.42 -36.15 -11.71
C VAL A 92 -13.33 -35.23 -10.94
N CYS A 93 -13.61 -34.05 -11.50
CA CYS A 93 -14.56 -33.10 -10.90
C CYS A 93 -15.95 -33.73 -10.68
N GLU A 94 -16.68 -33.21 -9.70
CA GLU A 94 -18.02 -33.61 -9.28
C GLU A 94 -18.11 -35.05 -8.75
N ASN A 95 -17.04 -35.81 -8.68
CA ASN A 95 -17.02 -37.14 -8.10
C ASN A 95 -16.58 -37.05 -6.63
N PRO A 96 -17.35 -37.61 -5.69
CA PRO A 96 -16.97 -37.67 -4.28
C PRO A 96 -15.66 -38.47 -4.10
N VAL A 97 -14.76 -37.93 -3.33
CA VAL A 97 -13.46 -38.54 -3.00
C VAL A 97 -13.34 -38.61 -1.49
N THR A 98 -13.00 -39.79 -0.98
CA THR A 98 -12.67 -39.94 0.43
C THR A 98 -11.15 -39.89 0.61
N VAL A 99 -10.71 -38.91 1.40
CA VAL A 99 -9.29 -38.68 1.70
C VAL A 99 -9.05 -39.09 3.15
N LYS A 100 -8.09 -40.00 3.37
CA LYS A 100 -7.72 -40.50 4.71
C LYS A 100 -6.34 -39.98 5.08
N VAL A 101 -6.24 -39.30 6.20
CA VAL A 101 -5.00 -38.71 6.72
C VAL A 101 -4.88 -38.86 8.21
N THR A 102 -3.66 -38.81 8.71
CA THR A 102 -3.37 -38.77 10.14
C THR A 102 -2.86 -37.35 10.50
N PHE A 103 -3.46 -36.71 11.48
CA PHE A 103 -3.01 -35.41 11.96
C PHE A 103 -1.59 -35.50 12.53
N PRO A 104 -0.72 -34.52 12.27
CA PRO A 104 0.61 -34.46 12.90
C PRO A 104 0.50 -34.48 14.43
N LYS A 105 1.49 -35.08 15.11
CA LYS A 105 1.52 -35.13 16.60
C LYS A 105 1.62 -33.74 17.23
N GLU A 106 2.20 -32.79 16.52
CA GLU A 106 2.35 -31.39 16.94
C GLU A 106 1.27 -30.48 16.32
N TYR A 107 0.08 -31.00 16.12
CA TYR A 107 -1.02 -30.20 15.56
C TYR A 107 -1.56 -29.22 16.61
N HIS A 108 -1.98 -28.02 16.16
CA HIS A 108 -2.44 -26.95 17.05
C HIS A 108 -3.66 -27.34 17.91
N SER A 109 -4.55 -28.22 17.43
CA SER A 109 -5.63 -28.80 18.21
C SER A 109 -5.16 -30.07 18.89
N LYS A 110 -5.09 -30.05 20.21
CA LYS A 110 -4.72 -31.21 21.02
C LYS A 110 -5.68 -32.40 20.91
N GLU A 111 -6.92 -32.12 20.56
CA GLU A 111 -7.99 -33.12 20.40
C GLU A 111 -7.83 -33.92 19.10
N LEU A 112 -7.19 -33.35 18.10
CA LEU A 112 -6.99 -33.94 16.76
C LEU A 112 -5.55 -34.45 16.58
N ALA A 113 -4.59 -33.99 17.38
CA ALA A 113 -3.19 -34.34 17.26
C ALA A 113 -2.97 -35.86 17.28
N GLY A 114 -2.33 -36.42 16.24
CA GLY A 114 -2.02 -37.82 16.08
C GLY A 114 -3.22 -38.74 15.78
N LYS A 115 -4.42 -38.19 15.59
CA LYS A 115 -5.61 -39.00 15.24
C LYS A 115 -5.74 -39.16 13.74
N ASP A 116 -6.38 -40.26 13.35
CA ASP A 116 -6.80 -40.51 11.99
C ASP A 116 -8.09 -39.75 11.69
N ALA A 117 -8.15 -39.17 10.50
CA ALA A 117 -9.31 -38.43 10.02
C ALA A 117 -9.65 -38.85 8.59
N GLU A 118 -10.93 -38.81 8.30
CA GLU A 118 -11.50 -39.09 6.98
C GLU A 118 -12.22 -37.85 6.48
N PHE A 119 -11.85 -37.36 5.29
CA PHE A 119 -12.48 -36.22 4.65
C PHE A 119 -13.28 -36.66 3.42
N GLN A 120 -14.53 -36.29 3.37
CA GLN A 120 -15.37 -36.41 2.19
C GLN A 120 -15.21 -35.15 1.37
N CYS A 121 -14.61 -35.26 0.18
CA CYS A 121 -14.27 -34.14 -0.68
C CYS A 121 -15.04 -34.22 -2.00
N VAL A 122 -15.47 -33.09 -2.54
CA VAL A 122 -15.99 -32.93 -3.89
C VAL A 122 -15.24 -31.78 -4.55
N ILE A 123 -14.57 -32.07 -5.66
CA ILE A 123 -13.86 -31.07 -6.48
C ILE A 123 -14.84 -30.55 -7.51
N HIS A 124 -15.14 -29.26 -7.50
CA HIS A 124 -16.09 -28.65 -8.44
C HIS A 124 -15.42 -28.21 -9.73
N GLN A 125 -14.22 -27.65 -9.64
CA GLN A 125 -13.49 -27.18 -10.82
C GLN A 125 -11.99 -27.16 -10.59
N ILE A 126 -11.26 -27.28 -11.67
CA ILE A 126 -9.82 -27.09 -11.74
C ILE A 126 -9.58 -25.72 -12.34
N ARG A 127 -8.77 -24.89 -11.69
CA ARG A 127 -8.31 -23.61 -12.19
C ARG A 127 -6.86 -23.74 -12.61
N VAL A 128 -6.61 -23.55 -13.89
CA VAL A 128 -5.26 -23.57 -14.45
C VAL A 128 -4.81 -22.12 -14.61
N LYS A 129 -3.66 -21.79 -14.05
CA LYS A 129 -3.02 -20.48 -14.24
C LYS A 129 -2.12 -20.55 -15.44
N GLU A 130 -2.50 -19.87 -16.51
CA GLU A 130 -1.72 -19.74 -17.73
C GLU A 130 -1.20 -18.32 -17.87
N PRO A 131 0.03 -18.09 -18.32
CA PRO A 131 0.48 -16.74 -18.62
C PRO A 131 -0.34 -16.18 -19.79
N TYR A 132 -0.75 -14.93 -19.69
CA TYR A 132 -1.27 -14.23 -20.87
C TYR A 132 -0.16 -14.07 -21.91
N GLU A 133 -0.54 -14.11 -23.16
CA GLU A 133 0.25 -13.51 -24.23
C GLU A 133 0.09 -11.97 -24.14
N LEU A 134 1.13 -11.26 -24.55
CA LEU A 134 1.12 -9.80 -24.54
C LEU A 134 0.42 -9.29 -25.81
N ASP A 135 -0.90 -9.32 -25.80
CA ASP A 135 -1.78 -8.99 -26.91
C ASP A 135 -2.97 -8.14 -26.49
N ASP A 136 -3.88 -7.87 -27.42
CA ASP A 136 -5.09 -7.10 -27.15
C ASP A 136 -6.04 -7.80 -26.19
N THR A 137 -5.99 -9.14 -26.08
CA THR A 137 -6.81 -9.89 -25.10
C THR A 137 -6.39 -9.54 -23.69
N PHE A 138 -5.07 -9.51 -23.43
CA PHE A 138 -4.54 -9.06 -22.15
C PHE A 138 -4.95 -7.61 -21.84
N ALA A 139 -4.85 -6.72 -22.83
CA ALA A 139 -5.24 -5.33 -22.66
C ALA A 139 -6.73 -5.19 -22.29
N GLN A 140 -7.60 -6.01 -22.89
CA GLN A 140 -9.04 -6.00 -22.62
C GLN A 140 -9.39 -6.59 -21.25
N GLU A 141 -8.87 -7.78 -20.94
CA GLU A 141 -9.25 -8.54 -19.75
C GLU A 141 -8.60 -7.97 -18.46
N VAL A 142 -7.39 -7.42 -18.56
CA VAL A 142 -6.62 -6.93 -17.41
C VAL A 142 -6.52 -5.41 -17.41
N GLY A 143 -6.27 -4.80 -18.57
CA GLY A 143 -6.03 -3.36 -18.70
C GLY A 143 -7.32 -2.52 -18.82
N GLY A 144 -8.45 -3.14 -19.21
CA GLY A 144 -9.69 -2.40 -19.51
C GLY A 144 -9.59 -1.51 -20.73
N CYS A 145 -8.64 -1.77 -21.62
CA CYS A 145 -8.37 -1.06 -22.87
C CYS A 145 -8.76 -1.94 -24.06
N TYR A 146 -9.04 -1.35 -25.21
CA TYR A 146 -9.40 -2.14 -26.41
C TYR A 146 -8.19 -2.78 -27.08
N THR A 147 -7.02 -2.15 -27.00
CA THR A 147 -5.78 -2.62 -27.60
C THR A 147 -4.60 -2.50 -26.66
N LEU A 148 -3.55 -3.28 -26.94
CA LEU A 148 -2.29 -3.20 -26.20
C LEU A 148 -1.63 -1.81 -26.38
N GLU A 149 -1.75 -1.20 -27.55
CA GLU A 149 -1.21 0.13 -27.81
C GLU A 149 -1.91 1.19 -26.95
N GLU A 150 -3.26 1.15 -26.87
CA GLU A 150 -4.02 2.02 -25.98
C GLU A 150 -3.63 1.84 -24.51
N MET A 151 -3.47 0.60 -24.07
CA MET A 151 -3.01 0.29 -22.71
C MET A 151 -1.63 0.89 -22.43
N LYS A 152 -0.68 0.80 -23.37
CA LYS A 152 0.65 1.41 -23.28
C LYS A 152 0.59 2.92 -23.18
N GLU A 153 -0.23 3.56 -24.02
CA GLU A 153 -0.41 5.01 -23.99
C GLU A 153 -1.01 5.50 -22.67
N GLN A 154 -2.06 4.82 -22.16
CA GLN A 154 -2.68 5.17 -20.89
C GLN A 154 -1.71 4.95 -19.72
N MET A 155 -0.95 3.86 -19.73
CA MET A 155 0.08 3.58 -18.72
C MET A 155 1.16 4.66 -18.75
N LYS A 156 1.67 5.03 -19.93
CA LYS A 156 2.66 6.10 -20.09
C LYS A 156 2.15 7.42 -19.55
N LYS A 157 0.92 7.79 -19.90
CA LYS A 157 0.29 9.02 -19.41
C LYS A 157 0.13 9.02 -17.88
N SER A 158 -0.30 7.90 -17.31
CA SER A 158 -0.45 7.77 -15.86
C SER A 158 0.88 7.85 -15.12
N LEU A 159 1.92 7.17 -15.63
CA LEU A 159 3.28 7.24 -15.07
C LEU A 159 3.86 8.65 -15.19
N GLN A 160 3.65 9.32 -16.33
CA GLN A 160 4.12 10.69 -16.54
C GLN A 160 3.42 11.66 -15.57
N SER A 161 2.09 11.58 -15.42
CA SER A 161 1.35 12.39 -14.44
C SER A 161 1.87 12.19 -13.03
N TYR A 162 2.08 10.93 -12.64
CA TYR A 162 2.62 10.61 -11.31
C TYR A 162 4.03 11.18 -11.09
N THR A 163 4.92 11.07 -12.08
CA THR A 163 6.27 11.61 -11.97
C THR A 163 6.30 13.13 -11.98
N ASP A 164 5.45 13.77 -12.80
CA ASP A 164 5.32 15.23 -12.85
C ASP A 164 4.78 15.77 -11.50
N GLU A 165 3.74 15.17 -10.95
CA GLU A 165 3.18 15.54 -9.65
C GLU A 165 4.22 15.39 -8.53
N ARG A 166 4.96 14.28 -8.53
CA ARG A 166 5.98 14.03 -7.53
C ARG A 166 7.17 15.00 -7.65
N GLY A 167 7.58 15.29 -8.89
CA GLY A 167 8.63 16.26 -9.15
C GLY A 167 8.25 17.68 -8.75
N GLU A 168 6.99 18.08 -8.98
CA GLU A 168 6.46 19.37 -8.54
C GLU A 168 6.38 19.46 -7.01
N MET A 169 5.96 18.40 -6.32
CA MET A 169 5.96 18.35 -4.86
C MET A 169 7.37 18.50 -4.27
N ASP A 170 8.36 17.79 -4.85
CA ASP A 170 9.77 17.92 -4.42
C ASP A 170 10.30 19.34 -4.65
N LEU A 171 9.97 19.95 -5.78
CA LEU A 171 10.34 21.34 -6.07
C LEU A 171 9.74 22.30 -5.05
N GLN A 172 8.45 22.17 -4.74
CA GLN A 172 7.76 23.00 -3.76
C GLN A 172 8.37 22.84 -2.35
N ASP A 173 8.70 21.62 -1.95
CA ASP A 173 9.35 21.34 -0.66
C ASP A 173 10.76 21.96 -0.60
N ARG A 174 11.55 21.86 -1.66
CA ARG A 174 12.87 22.51 -1.75
C ARG A 174 12.76 24.04 -1.67
N LEU A 175 11.79 24.63 -2.34
CA LEU A 175 11.55 26.08 -2.29
C LEU A 175 11.11 26.52 -0.89
N LEU A 176 10.24 25.77 -0.23
CA LEU A 176 9.84 26.04 1.15
C LEU A 176 11.03 25.97 2.11
N ARG A 177 11.88 24.96 1.98
CA ARG A 177 13.12 24.85 2.77
C ARG A 177 14.07 26.04 2.55
N GLN A 178 14.19 26.51 1.30
CA GLN A 178 14.97 27.71 1.01
C GLN A 178 14.39 28.96 1.70
N ALA A 179 13.07 29.14 1.65
CA ALA A 179 12.40 30.22 2.37
C ALA A 179 12.63 30.12 3.88
N ALA A 180 12.40 28.94 4.46
CA ALA A 180 12.57 28.67 5.88
C ALA A 180 14.02 28.93 6.37
N ALA A 181 15.01 28.68 5.53
CA ALA A 181 16.42 28.95 5.86
C ALA A 181 16.72 30.44 6.02
N THR A 182 15.92 31.33 5.43
CA THR A 182 16.09 32.79 5.58
C THR A 182 15.34 33.37 6.78
N LEU A 183 14.45 32.58 7.40
CA LEU A 183 13.69 32.99 8.56
C LEU A 183 14.58 32.99 9.82
N GLU A 184 14.62 34.11 10.53
CA GLU A 184 15.20 34.18 11.87
C GLU A 184 14.23 33.51 12.85
N TYR A 185 14.45 32.22 13.07
CA TYR A 185 13.64 31.38 13.94
C TYR A 185 14.55 30.54 14.85
N SER A 186 14.31 30.63 16.14
CA SER A 186 14.99 29.81 17.15
C SER A 186 14.07 28.67 17.56
N VAL A 187 14.47 27.45 17.23
CA VAL A 187 13.68 26.27 17.60
C VAL A 187 13.72 26.09 19.11
N ASP A 188 12.58 26.00 19.73
CA ASP A 188 12.45 25.68 21.16
C ASP A 188 12.83 24.21 21.39
N LYS A 189 13.57 23.95 22.49
CA LYS A 189 14.04 22.60 22.81
C LYS A 189 12.92 21.61 23.11
N ASP A 190 11.88 22.08 23.82
CA ASP A 190 10.78 21.22 24.21
C ASP A 190 9.88 20.89 23.00
N GLU A 191 9.72 21.84 22.06
CA GLU A 191 9.05 21.61 20.79
C GLU A 191 9.83 20.62 19.91
N LEU A 192 11.17 20.77 19.88
CA LEU A 192 12.03 19.84 19.13
C LEU A 192 11.94 18.41 19.67
N GLU A 193 11.99 18.24 20.99
CA GLU A 193 11.84 16.92 21.62
C GLU A 193 10.48 16.28 21.35
N LYS A 194 9.40 17.09 21.34
CA LYS A 194 8.08 16.62 20.96
C LYS A 194 8.04 16.18 19.50
N ALA A 195 8.57 17.00 18.60
CA ALA A 195 8.59 16.69 17.16
C ALA A 195 9.41 15.41 16.87
N VAL A 196 10.55 15.21 17.54
CA VAL A 196 11.33 13.96 17.43
C VAL A 196 10.53 12.76 17.93
N THR A 197 9.81 12.92 19.05
CA THR A 197 8.99 11.85 19.62
C THR A 197 7.84 11.47 18.68
N GLU A 198 7.17 12.46 18.11
CA GLU A 198 6.09 12.25 17.11
C GLU A 198 6.60 11.54 15.85
N GLN A 199 7.80 11.89 15.36
CA GLN A 199 8.41 11.19 14.22
C GLN A 199 8.68 9.71 14.51
N LEU A 200 9.17 9.39 15.70
CA LEU A 200 9.38 7.99 16.12
C LEU A 200 8.07 7.22 16.27
N GLN A 201 7.05 7.85 16.85
CA GLN A 201 5.70 7.26 16.95
C GLN A 201 5.08 6.98 15.56
N ASN A 202 5.26 7.91 14.63
CA ASN A 202 4.81 7.72 13.24
C ASN A 202 5.54 6.56 12.56
N LEU A 203 6.87 6.45 12.77
CA LEU A 203 7.63 5.31 12.28
C LEU A 203 7.14 4.00 12.89
N GLU A 204 6.89 3.96 14.20
CA GLU A 204 6.37 2.78 14.88
C GLU A 204 4.98 2.38 14.35
N ALA A 205 4.09 3.34 14.12
CA ALA A 205 2.79 3.10 13.52
C ALA A 205 2.89 2.53 12.08
N GLN A 206 3.80 3.04 11.27
CA GLN A 206 4.06 2.50 9.92
C GLN A 206 4.61 1.07 9.95
N LEU A 207 5.52 0.78 10.87
CA LEU A 207 6.06 -0.55 11.06
C LEU A 207 4.99 -1.54 11.52
N ALA A 208 4.11 -1.12 12.44
CA ALA A 208 2.99 -1.94 12.92
C ALA A 208 2.03 -2.36 11.81
N GLN A 209 1.78 -1.49 10.82
CA GLN A 209 0.98 -1.83 9.64
C GLN A 209 1.62 -2.95 8.78
N GLN A 210 2.94 -3.12 8.86
CA GLN A 210 3.70 -4.17 8.19
C GLN A 210 3.95 -5.39 9.07
N GLY A 211 3.36 -5.44 10.28
CA GLY A 211 3.56 -6.51 11.25
C GLY A 211 4.92 -6.48 11.94
N LEU A 212 5.62 -5.34 11.88
CA LEU A 212 6.91 -5.12 12.52
C LEU A 212 6.77 -4.20 13.73
N ASN A 213 7.72 -4.27 14.64
CA ASN A 213 7.87 -3.29 15.73
C ASN A 213 9.24 -2.60 15.66
N LEU A 214 9.39 -1.52 16.41
CA LEU A 214 10.61 -0.73 16.42
C LEU A 214 11.84 -1.54 16.80
N GLN A 215 11.73 -2.50 17.75
CA GLN A 215 12.85 -3.36 18.16
C GLN A 215 13.31 -4.29 17.03
N MET A 216 12.35 -4.90 16.31
CA MET A 216 12.67 -5.75 15.14
C MET A 216 13.33 -4.92 14.03
N TYR A 217 12.84 -3.71 13.81
CA TYR A 217 13.43 -2.77 12.84
C TYR A 217 14.86 -2.39 13.23
N CYS A 218 15.10 -2.00 14.48
CA CYS A 218 16.44 -1.69 14.98
C CYS A 218 17.41 -2.87 14.85
N ALA A 219 16.95 -4.08 15.18
CA ALA A 219 17.76 -5.30 15.05
C ALA A 219 18.13 -5.58 13.59
N PHE A 220 17.18 -5.41 12.65
CA PHE A 220 17.40 -5.61 11.22
C PHE A 220 18.36 -4.57 10.65
N MET A 221 18.17 -3.29 11.00
CA MET A 221 19.02 -2.16 10.54
C MET A 221 20.35 -2.06 11.30
N LYS A 222 20.56 -2.89 12.34
CA LYS A 222 21.74 -2.84 13.21
C LYS A 222 21.97 -1.46 13.83
N THR A 223 20.89 -0.82 14.27
CA THR A 223 20.87 0.49 14.93
C THR A 223 20.20 0.38 16.30
N THR A 224 20.17 1.44 17.05
CA THR A 224 19.47 1.54 18.34
C THR A 224 18.35 2.58 18.25
N GLU A 225 17.37 2.51 19.16
CA GLU A 225 16.34 3.55 19.27
C GLU A 225 16.95 4.93 19.59
N GLU A 226 18.04 4.95 20.36
CA GLU A 226 18.77 6.20 20.68
C GLU A 226 19.44 6.79 19.43
N ASP A 227 19.98 5.96 18.54
CA ASP A 227 20.56 6.42 17.29
C ASP A 227 19.46 6.92 16.33
N LEU A 228 18.35 6.19 16.21
CA LEU A 228 17.19 6.65 15.43
C LEU A 228 16.67 7.99 15.93
N ARG A 229 16.62 8.17 17.27
CA ARG A 229 16.23 9.44 17.87
C ARG A 229 17.22 10.55 17.50
N LYS A 230 18.52 10.30 17.58
CA LYS A 230 19.56 11.27 17.17
C LYS A 230 19.44 11.63 15.70
N ASP A 231 19.23 10.65 14.84
CA ASP A 231 19.10 10.85 13.40
C ASP A 231 17.81 11.63 13.02
N ALA A 232 16.77 11.60 13.88
CA ALA A 232 15.54 12.33 13.67
C ALA A 232 15.64 13.84 13.96
N TYR A 233 16.59 14.29 14.79
CA TYR A 233 16.69 15.71 15.17
C TYR A 233 16.82 16.69 13.99
N PRO A 234 17.68 16.47 12.99
CA PRO A 234 17.81 17.41 11.87
C PRO A 234 16.53 17.52 11.05
N ALA A 235 15.81 16.39 10.87
CA ALA A 235 14.55 16.37 10.15
C ALA A 235 13.43 17.06 10.94
N ALA A 236 13.36 16.85 12.25
CA ALA A 236 12.42 17.50 13.14
C ALA A 236 12.64 19.01 13.20
N GLU A 237 13.90 19.46 13.31
CA GLU A 237 14.25 20.87 13.28
C GLU A 237 13.86 21.53 11.95
N ALA A 238 14.13 20.85 10.82
CA ALA A 238 13.74 21.35 9.50
C ALA A 238 12.21 21.44 9.36
N ALA A 239 11.47 20.48 9.88
CA ALA A 239 10.01 20.49 9.88
C ALA A 239 9.44 21.66 10.69
N LEU A 240 9.98 21.93 11.87
CA LEU A 240 9.57 23.08 12.71
C LEU A 240 9.88 24.42 12.04
N ARG A 241 11.06 24.56 11.40
CA ARG A 241 11.42 25.75 10.62
C ARG A 241 10.50 25.96 9.43
N ASN A 242 10.19 24.90 8.69
CA ASN A 242 9.24 24.95 7.58
C ASN A 242 7.86 25.38 8.06
N HIS A 243 7.40 24.83 9.19
CA HIS A 243 6.12 25.21 9.80
C HIS A 243 6.10 26.69 10.18
N ALA A 244 7.12 27.19 10.88
CA ALA A 244 7.24 28.59 11.24
C ALA A 244 7.27 29.51 9.99
N ALA A 245 7.94 29.09 8.91
CA ALA A 245 7.95 29.82 7.65
C ALA A 245 6.55 29.87 7.02
N VAL A 246 5.81 28.77 7.03
CA VAL A 246 4.42 28.74 6.54
C VAL A 246 3.53 29.69 7.34
N GLU A 247 3.57 29.62 8.68
CA GLU A 247 2.79 30.53 9.53
C GLU A 247 3.13 32.00 9.28
N LYS A 248 4.41 32.29 9.13
CA LYS A 248 4.85 33.66 8.86
C LYS A 248 4.36 34.17 7.50
N ILE A 249 4.36 33.34 6.46
CA ILE A 249 3.84 33.71 5.15
C ILE A 249 2.30 33.86 5.20
N VAL A 250 1.60 32.97 5.90
CA VAL A 250 0.14 33.10 6.11
C VAL A 250 -0.20 34.43 6.76
N GLU A 251 0.55 34.86 7.77
CA GLU A 251 0.38 36.15 8.44
C GLU A 251 0.63 37.34 7.48
N LEU A 252 1.78 37.31 6.76
CA LEU A 252 2.19 38.39 5.87
C LEU A 252 1.23 38.55 4.68
N GLU A 253 0.79 37.47 4.10
CA GLU A 253 -0.09 37.46 2.92
C GLU A 253 -1.58 37.43 3.30
N LYS A 254 -1.89 37.35 4.61
CA LYS A 254 -3.26 37.26 5.14
C LYS A 254 -4.07 36.15 4.47
N LEU A 255 -3.45 34.95 4.36
CA LEU A 255 -4.10 33.82 3.72
C LEU A 255 -5.16 33.23 4.66
N GLU A 256 -6.34 32.99 4.10
CA GLU A 256 -7.45 32.33 4.79
C GLU A 256 -7.88 31.10 4.01
N ALA A 257 -8.32 30.07 4.70
CA ALA A 257 -8.89 28.89 4.08
C ALA A 257 -10.39 29.12 3.83
N THR A 258 -10.85 28.91 2.62
CA THR A 258 -12.27 28.98 2.29
C THR A 258 -12.98 27.68 2.64
N GLN A 259 -14.31 27.74 2.82
CA GLN A 259 -15.12 26.54 3.09
C GLN A 259 -15.03 25.51 1.95
N GLU A 260 -14.87 25.97 0.72
CA GLU A 260 -14.69 25.09 -0.45
C GLU A 260 -13.36 24.35 -0.38
N GLU A 261 -12.25 25.03 -0.05
CA GLU A 261 -10.92 24.43 0.08
C GLU A 261 -10.88 23.41 1.23
N ILE A 262 -11.54 23.72 2.35
CA ILE A 262 -11.70 22.79 3.48
C ILE A 262 -12.49 21.56 3.04
N GLY A 263 -13.61 21.74 2.34
CA GLY A 263 -14.41 20.65 1.80
C GLY A 263 -13.64 19.74 0.86
N GLN A 264 -12.81 20.32 -0.02
CA GLN A 264 -11.92 19.56 -0.91
C GLN A 264 -10.86 18.78 -0.14
N ALA A 265 -10.25 19.38 0.88
CA ALA A 265 -9.28 18.70 1.73
C ALA A 265 -9.90 17.51 2.48
N LEU A 266 -11.10 17.70 3.05
CA LEU A 266 -11.84 16.61 3.70
C LEU A 266 -12.19 15.48 2.73
N ALA A 267 -12.58 15.79 1.49
CA ALA A 267 -12.85 14.79 0.47
C ALA A 267 -11.61 13.98 0.09
N VAL A 268 -10.43 14.61 0.06
CA VAL A 268 -9.16 13.92 -0.17
C VAL A 268 -8.84 12.98 0.99
N ILE A 269 -8.96 13.45 2.23
CA ILE A 269 -8.71 12.64 3.44
C ILE A 269 -9.65 11.44 3.50
N ALA A 270 -10.94 11.64 3.24
CA ALA A 270 -11.93 10.56 3.19
C ALA A 270 -11.54 9.48 2.18
N ARG A 271 -11.20 9.89 0.95
CA ARG A 271 -10.78 8.97 -0.13
C ARG A 271 -9.53 8.19 0.24
N GLN A 272 -8.51 8.83 0.80
CA GLN A 272 -7.26 8.18 1.20
C GLN A 272 -7.47 7.11 2.27
N ASN A 273 -8.42 7.35 3.19
CA ASN A 273 -8.74 6.43 4.27
C ASN A 273 -9.87 5.46 3.93
N LYS A 274 -10.40 5.47 2.70
CA LYS A 274 -11.55 4.66 2.26
C LYS A 274 -12.81 4.90 3.11
N LEU A 275 -12.99 6.13 3.56
CA LEU A 275 -14.11 6.60 4.35
C LEU A 275 -15.04 7.49 3.51
N THR A 276 -16.27 7.69 3.97
CA THR A 276 -17.13 8.75 3.45
C THR A 276 -16.87 10.07 4.23
N ILE A 277 -17.32 11.20 3.69
CA ILE A 277 -17.25 12.48 4.42
C ILE A 277 -18.11 12.41 5.71
N GLU A 278 -19.16 11.59 5.72
CA GLU A 278 -19.98 11.39 6.91
C GLU A 278 -19.25 10.63 8.01
N ASP A 279 -18.47 9.61 7.64
CA ASP A 279 -17.66 8.87 8.59
C ASP A 279 -16.59 9.74 9.26
N LEU A 280 -16.09 10.79 8.56
CA LEU A 280 -15.13 11.73 9.16
C LEU A 280 -15.72 12.55 10.28
N LYS A 281 -17.05 12.70 10.38
CA LYS A 281 -17.69 13.46 11.48
C LYS A 281 -17.43 12.83 12.84
N ASP A 282 -17.28 11.53 12.91
CA ASP A 282 -17.00 10.80 14.16
C ASP A 282 -15.58 11.05 14.67
N TYR A 283 -14.69 11.51 13.80
CA TYR A 283 -13.30 11.87 14.10
C TYR A 283 -13.07 13.38 14.16
N TYR A 284 -14.13 14.19 13.96
CA TYR A 284 -14.03 15.64 13.85
C TYR A 284 -13.98 16.28 15.24
N ASP A 285 -12.77 16.61 15.67
CA ASP A 285 -12.49 17.38 16.88
C ASP A 285 -11.72 18.66 16.53
N GLU A 286 -11.43 19.48 17.52
CA GLU A 286 -10.68 20.74 17.33
C GLU A 286 -9.25 20.51 16.80
N GLU A 287 -8.64 19.38 17.10
CA GLU A 287 -7.29 19.05 16.66
C GLU A 287 -7.30 18.67 15.18
N PHE A 288 -8.25 17.84 14.78
CA PHE A 288 -8.48 17.47 13.37
C PHE A 288 -8.81 18.69 12.52
N GLU A 289 -9.71 19.59 12.99
CA GLU A 289 -10.03 20.83 12.28
C GLU A 289 -8.80 21.69 12.07
N ARG A 290 -7.98 21.88 13.11
CA ARG A 290 -6.72 22.62 13.01
C ARG A 290 -5.74 21.97 12.03
N ALA A 291 -5.66 20.64 12.00
CA ALA A 291 -4.80 19.91 11.05
C ALA A 291 -5.26 20.12 9.60
N VAL A 292 -6.57 20.07 9.34
CA VAL A 292 -7.15 20.34 8.01
C VAL A 292 -6.88 21.78 7.57
N LEU A 293 -7.14 22.75 8.42
CA LEU A 293 -6.86 24.18 8.15
C LEU A 293 -5.38 24.40 7.83
N ARG A 294 -4.51 23.82 8.64
CA ARG A 294 -3.04 23.89 8.44
C ARG A 294 -2.65 23.29 7.10
N SER A 295 -3.19 22.14 6.73
CA SER A 295 -2.92 21.49 5.45
C SER A 295 -3.33 22.37 4.26
N VAL A 296 -4.52 22.97 4.31
CA VAL A 296 -5.02 23.89 3.26
C VAL A 296 -4.11 25.11 3.15
N LEU A 297 -3.78 25.76 4.26
CA LEU A 297 -2.92 26.95 4.28
C LEU A 297 -1.50 26.64 3.82
N THR A 298 -0.93 25.50 4.22
CA THR A 298 0.38 25.03 3.72
C THR A 298 0.36 24.87 2.20
N GLY A 299 -0.67 24.24 1.65
CA GLY A 299 -0.81 24.10 0.21
C GLY A 299 -0.93 25.43 -0.55
N LYS A 300 -1.58 26.44 0.07
CA LYS A 300 -1.65 27.82 -0.48
C LYS A 300 -0.28 28.49 -0.46
N VAL A 301 0.46 28.37 0.63
CA VAL A 301 1.81 28.91 0.78
C VAL A 301 2.77 28.28 -0.23
N MET A 302 2.74 26.97 -0.36
CA MET A 302 3.58 26.24 -1.32
C MET A 302 3.33 26.70 -2.75
N ARG A 303 2.06 26.84 -3.14
CA ARG A 303 1.68 27.40 -4.45
C ARG A 303 2.18 28.83 -4.63
N LEU A 304 1.97 29.70 -3.64
CA LEU A 304 2.42 31.10 -3.69
C LEU A 304 3.94 31.20 -3.86
N ILE A 305 4.72 30.42 -3.11
CA ILE A 305 6.19 30.37 -3.24
C ILE A 305 6.57 29.88 -4.63
N ARG A 306 5.93 28.82 -5.13
CA ARG A 306 6.19 28.21 -6.43
C ARG A 306 5.92 29.18 -7.59
N ASP A 307 4.79 29.89 -7.54
CA ASP A 307 4.38 30.85 -8.57
C ASP A 307 5.29 32.08 -8.59
N ALA A 308 5.86 32.46 -7.43
CA ALA A 308 6.78 33.58 -7.32
C ALA A 308 8.26 33.19 -7.54
N ALA A 309 8.57 31.90 -7.72
CA ALA A 309 9.94 31.42 -7.89
C ALA A 309 10.42 31.51 -9.34
N ASP A 310 11.73 31.74 -9.50
CA ASP A 310 12.44 31.67 -10.78
C ASP A 310 12.98 30.24 -10.97
N VAL A 311 12.22 29.42 -11.71
CA VAL A 311 12.52 28.00 -11.92
C VAL A 311 13.04 27.77 -13.31
N ALA A 312 14.29 27.31 -13.40
CA ALA A 312 14.90 26.88 -14.64
C ALA A 312 14.57 25.40 -14.89
N GLU A 313 13.95 25.07 -16.03
CA GLU A 313 13.83 23.69 -16.50
C GLU A 313 15.17 23.22 -17.11
N VAL A 314 15.67 22.06 -16.64
CA VAL A 314 16.97 21.46 -17.05
C VAL A 314 16.81 19.98 -17.39
#